data_f2200ae1b763743ab77b33c26a90375d
#
_entry.id   f2200ae1b763743ab77b33c26a90375d
#
_cell.length_a   1.000
_cell.length_b   1.000
_cell.length_c   1.000
_cell.angle_alpha   90.00
_cell.angle_beta   90.00
_cell.angle_gamma   90.00
#
_symmetry.space_group_name_H-M   'P 1'
#
loop_
_entity.id
_entity.type
_entity.pdbx_description
1 polymer ?
#
loop_
_entity_poly.entity_id
_entity_poly.type
_entity_poly.pdbx_seq_one_letter_code
_entity_poly.pdbx_strand_id
1 'polypeptide(L)'
;MDYTAIFQGGGLKSIAYIGAILALEEEGFICKKAAGVSAGSIFASLLMAEYTGKEMLHIINNLNIENLIKKNNNFIKNTINDKGMYSLYYIEKMLEQLLIKKDKFSFNSFKDKQDYKLKILATNISKNIPIVFPDSLIYYNMSQDFFSVAKAVVMSSTFPIFFKPYKLNNDYIADGGIIDNFPYNIFSYSKNELVIGFLLTNKKNKNIPQNIKIINLNTKGIKLLNFKIKKEDQFKLIENAYLDTKRQLREFNLI
;
A
#
# COMPACT_ATOMS: atom_id res chain seq x y z
N MET A 1 -15.53 15.75 -3.17
CA MET A 1 -14.95 16.10 -1.84
C MET A 1 -13.51 15.65 -1.77
N ASP A 2 -12.59 16.51 -1.31
CA ASP A 2 -11.16 16.15 -1.19
C ASP A 2 -10.89 15.34 0.07
N TYR A 3 -10.01 14.34 -0.01
CA TYR A 3 -9.64 13.52 1.15
C TYR A 3 -8.17 13.06 1.12
N THR A 4 -7.68 12.67 2.29
CA THR A 4 -6.40 11.96 2.47
C THR A 4 -6.67 10.49 2.77
N ALA A 5 -6.01 9.59 2.05
CA ALA A 5 -6.19 8.14 2.15
C ALA A 5 -5.06 7.48 2.96
N ILE A 6 -5.42 6.59 3.90
CA ILE A 6 -4.45 5.77 4.64
C ILE A 6 -4.80 4.30 4.45
N PHE A 7 -3.89 3.54 3.83
CA PHE A 7 -4.09 2.14 3.49
C PHE A 7 -3.29 1.21 4.42
N GLN A 8 -4.02 0.34 5.12
CA GLN A 8 -3.42 -0.72 5.95
C GLN A 8 -2.67 -1.74 5.07
N GLY A 9 -1.60 -2.34 5.61
CA GLY A 9 -0.97 -3.52 5.02
C GLY A 9 -1.85 -4.76 5.13
N GLY A 10 -1.88 -5.60 4.07
CA GLY A 10 -2.79 -6.74 4.11
C GLY A 10 -2.62 -7.82 3.05
N GLY A 11 -1.51 -7.86 2.34
CA GLY A 11 -1.26 -8.86 1.28
C GLY A 11 -2.41 -8.91 0.27
N LEU A 12 -2.90 -10.09 -0.10
CA LEU A 12 -4.01 -10.23 -1.06
C LEU A 12 -5.33 -9.60 -0.64
N LYS A 13 -5.56 -9.40 0.66
CA LYS A 13 -6.76 -8.71 1.16
C LYS A 13 -6.87 -7.28 0.62
N SER A 14 -5.74 -6.65 0.28
CA SER A 14 -5.69 -5.29 -0.24
C SER A 14 -6.37 -5.10 -1.60
N ILE A 15 -6.68 -6.18 -2.34
CA ILE A 15 -7.52 -6.15 -3.53
C ILE A 15 -8.89 -5.50 -3.23
N ALA A 16 -9.38 -5.60 -2.00
CA ALA A 16 -10.59 -4.93 -1.53
C ALA A 16 -10.54 -3.40 -1.73
N TYR A 17 -9.36 -2.78 -1.71
CA TYR A 17 -9.22 -1.34 -1.92
C TYR A 17 -9.74 -0.86 -3.27
N ILE A 18 -9.74 -1.72 -4.29
CA ILE A 18 -10.33 -1.40 -5.60
C ILE A 18 -11.82 -1.07 -5.44
N GLY A 19 -12.57 -1.88 -4.69
CA GLY A 19 -13.99 -1.65 -4.43
C GLY A 19 -14.22 -0.36 -3.65
N ALA A 20 -13.39 -0.08 -2.64
CA ALA A 20 -13.48 1.14 -1.86
C ALA A 20 -13.18 2.40 -2.71
N ILE A 21 -12.17 2.34 -3.57
CA ILE A 21 -11.82 3.44 -4.47
C ILE A 21 -12.95 3.69 -5.48
N LEU A 22 -13.52 2.63 -6.09
CA LEU A 22 -14.66 2.74 -7.00
C LEU A 22 -15.86 3.43 -6.34
N ALA A 23 -16.18 3.07 -5.09
CA ALA A 23 -17.28 3.68 -4.34
C ALA A 23 -17.04 5.17 -4.05
N LEU A 24 -15.82 5.55 -3.69
CA LEU A 24 -15.45 6.94 -3.45
C LEU A 24 -15.46 7.78 -4.73
N GLU A 25 -14.93 7.24 -5.83
CA GLU A 25 -14.93 7.92 -7.14
C GLU A 25 -16.35 8.18 -7.64
N GLU A 26 -17.26 7.22 -7.47
CA GLU A 26 -18.67 7.36 -7.86
C GLU A 26 -19.37 8.49 -7.08
N GLU A 27 -18.99 8.69 -5.81
CA GLU A 27 -19.51 9.78 -4.97
C GLU A 27 -18.73 11.10 -5.13
N GLY A 28 -17.82 11.18 -6.11
CA GLY A 28 -17.08 12.41 -6.41
C GLY A 28 -16.01 12.76 -5.39
N PHE A 29 -15.48 11.79 -4.64
CA PHE A 29 -14.33 12.00 -3.77
C PHE A 29 -13.04 12.01 -4.56
N ILE A 30 -12.13 12.95 -4.23
CA ILE A 30 -10.84 13.13 -4.90
C ILE A 30 -9.72 12.97 -3.87
N CYS A 31 -8.86 11.97 -4.07
CA CYS A 31 -7.72 11.76 -3.20
C CYS A 31 -6.63 12.81 -3.46
N LYS A 32 -6.21 13.54 -2.42
CA LYS A 32 -5.16 14.58 -2.50
C LYS A 32 -3.83 14.13 -1.91
N LYS A 33 -3.88 13.24 -0.92
CA LYS A 33 -2.71 12.65 -0.30
C LYS A 33 -3.00 11.18 -0.01
N ALA A 34 -2.00 10.33 -0.10
CA ALA A 34 -2.15 8.95 0.30
C ALA A 34 -0.90 8.41 1.01
N ALA A 35 -1.13 7.54 1.97
CA ALA A 35 -0.06 6.73 2.55
C ALA A 35 -0.48 5.27 2.66
N GLY A 36 0.52 4.39 2.69
CA GLY A 36 0.26 2.97 2.81
C GLY A 36 1.46 2.17 3.32
N VAL A 37 1.15 0.95 3.73
CA VAL A 37 2.10 -0.04 4.24
C VAL A 37 1.96 -1.32 3.44
N SER A 38 3.09 -1.98 3.11
CA SER A 38 3.08 -3.28 2.43
C SER A 38 2.20 -3.23 1.17
N ALA A 39 1.31 -4.19 0.96
CA ALA A 39 0.37 -4.17 -0.16
C ALA A 39 -0.52 -2.91 -0.21
N GLY A 40 -0.79 -2.24 0.93
CA GLY A 40 -1.50 -0.96 0.96
C GLY A 40 -0.73 0.17 0.28
N SER A 41 0.61 0.12 0.27
CA SER A 41 1.44 1.11 -0.43
C SER A 41 1.34 1.00 -1.96
N ILE A 42 1.00 -0.18 -2.49
CA ILE A 42 0.71 -0.37 -3.92
C ILE A 42 -0.50 0.50 -4.31
N PHE A 43 -1.60 0.39 -3.55
CA PHE A 43 -2.83 1.13 -3.84
C PHE A 43 -2.69 2.63 -3.58
N ALA A 44 -1.97 3.02 -2.52
CA ALA A 44 -1.62 4.42 -2.30
C ALA A 44 -0.86 5.02 -3.48
N SER A 45 0.13 4.30 -4.00
CA SER A 45 0.95 4.75 -5.14
C SER A 45 0.16 4.85 -6.43
N LEU A 46 -0.67 3.84 -6.74
CA LEU A 46 -1.50 3.83 -7.94
C LEU A 46 -2.57 4.92 -7.89
N LEU A 47 -3.23 5.11 -6.74
CA LEU A 47 -4.25 6.15 -6.55
C LEU A 47 -3.64 7.55 -6.72
N MET A 48 -2.48 7.80 -6.12
CA MET A 48 -1.76 9.07 -6.29
C MET A 48 -1.18 9.26 -7.70
N ALA A 49 -0.91 8.17 -8.42
CA ALA A 49 -0.57 8.20 -9.84
C ALA A 49 -1.81 8.34 -10.76
N GLU A 50 -2.96 8.70 -10.19
CA GLU A 50 -4.20 8.97 -10.92
C GLU A 50 -4.74 7.74 -11.68
N TYR A 51 -4.45 6.53 -11.18
CA TYR A 51 -5.15 5.34 -11.62
C TYR A 51 -6.54 5.30 -10.98
N THR A 52 -7.57 5.21 -11.81
CA THR A 52 -8.95 5.03 -11.35
C THR A 52 -9.18 3.61 -10.84
N GLY A 53 -10.23 3.43 -10.02
CA GLY A 53 -10.66 2.11 -9.57
C GLY A 53 -10.97 1.17 -10.75
N LYS A 54 -11.51 1.69 -11.87
CA LYS A 54 -11.75 0.93 -13.10
C LYS A 54 -10.44 0.47 -13.75
N GLU A 55 -9.43 1.35 -13.84
CA GLU A 55 -8.11 0.97 -14.37
C GLU A 55 -7.43 -0.07 -13.46
N MET A 56 -7.51 0.09 -12.12
CA MET A 56 -6.98 -0.89 -11.17
C MET A 56 -7.69 -2.24 -11.29
N LEU A 57 -9.03 -2.24 -11.47
CA LEU A 57 -9.81 -3.46 -11.73
C LEU A 57 -9.39 -4.14 -13.03
N HIS A 58 -9.16 -3.37 -14.09
CA HIS A 58 -8.65 -3.90 -15.36
C HIS A 58 -7.25 -4.52 -15.19
N ILE A 59 -6.35 -3.86 -14.47
CA ILE A 59 -5.01 -4.37 -14.18
C ILE A 59 -5.11 -5.71 -13.44
N ILE A 60 -5.83 -5.78 -12.32
CA ILE A 60 -5.90 -7.01 -11.51
C ILE A 60 -6.55 -8.18 -12.27
N ASN A 61 -7.52 -7.92 -13.13
CA ASN A 61 -8.19 -8.93 -13.94
C ASN A 61 -7.27 -9.58 -14.99
N ASN A 62 -6.27 -8.83 -15.46
CA ASN A 62 -5.30 -9.30 -16.44
C ASN A 62 -3.99 -9.82 -15.80
N LEU A 63 -3.85 -9.67 -14.46
CA LEU A 63 -2.69 -10.16 -13.74
C LEU A 63 -2.85 -11.63 -13.33
N ASN A 64 -1.79 -12.39 -13.55
CA ASN A 64 -1.59 -13.66 -12.86
C ASN A 64 -0.72 -13.40 -11.63
N ILE A 65 -1.37 -13.25 -10.46
CA ILE A 65 -0.70 -12.90 -9.18
C ILE A 65 0.35 -13.95 -8.80
N GLU A 66 0.11 -15.24 -9.09
CA GLU A 66 1.08 -16.32 -8.81
C GLU A 66 2.40 -16.11 -9.58
N ASN A 67 2.34 -15.55 -10.79
CA ASN A 67 3.52 -15.26 -11.60
C ASN A 67 4.31 -14.04 -11.10
N LEU A 68 3.67 -13.11 -10.38
CA LEU A 68 4.34 -11.94 -9.81
C LEU A 68 5.21 -12.30 -8.61
N ILE A 69 4.83 -13.37 -7.89
CA ILE A 69 5.50 -13.83 -6.67
C ILE A 69 6.11 -15.20 -6.95
N LYS A 70 7.18 -15.22 -7.72
CA LYS A 70 7.86 -16.47 -8.05
C LYS A 70 8.66 -16.98 -6.86
N LYS A 71 8.54 -18.30 -6.64
CA LYS A 71 9.37 -19.02 -5.69
C LYS A 71 10.85 -18.91 -6.12
N ASN A 72 11.70 -18.57 -5.17
CA ASN A 72 13.14 -18.54 -5.43
C ASN A 72 13.67 -19.98 -5.53
N ASN A 73 13.92 -20.46 -6.75
CA ASN A 73 14.39 -21.82 -7.01
C ASN A 73 15.76 -22.12 -6.39
N ASN A 74 16.52 -21.09 -5.99
CA ASN A 74 17.82 -21.23 -5.35
C ASN A 74 17.76 -21.30 -3.81
N PHE A 75 16.55 -21.21 -3.22
CA PHE A 75 16.36 -21.24 -1.77
C PHE A 75 16.99 -22.50 -1.11
N ILE A 76 16.93 -23.64 -1.78
CA ILE A 76 17.47 -24.92 -1.26
C ILE A 76 19.01 -25.01 -1.43
N LYS A 77 19.59 -24.32 -2.41
CA LYS A 77 21.02 -24.39 -2.72
C LYS A 77 21.88 -23.34 -2.00
N ASN A 78 21.30 -22.19 -1.61
CA ASN A 78 22.01 -21.05 -1.03
C ASN A 78 21.54 -20.71 0.39
N THR A 79 21.46 -21.68 1.26
CA THR A 79 20.86 -21.62 2.61
C THR A 79 21.51 -20.62 3.58
N ILE A 80 22.61 -19.97 3.23
CA ILE A 80 23.32 -19.05 4.12
C ILE A 80 23.14 -17.57 3.73
N ASN A 81 22.94 -17.25 2.44
CA ASN A 81 22.92 -15.85 1.96
C ASN A 81 21.60 -15.35 1.37
N ASP A 82 20.65 -16.22 0.98
CA ASP A 82 19.36 -15.83 0.38
C ASP A 82 18.18 -16.22 1.29
N LYS A 83 17.89 -15.37 2.27
CA LYS A 83 16.86 -15.58 3.30
C LYS A 83 15.45 -15.15 2.82
N GLY A 84 14.97 -15.67 1.69
CA GLY A 84 13.60 -15.37 1.25
C GLY A 84 13.07 -16.43 0.27
N MET A 85 11.85 -16.96 0.53
CA MET A 85 11.24 -17.98 -0.33
C MET A 85 10.77 -17.44 -1.67
N TYR A 86 10.49 -16.13 -1.76
CA TYR A 86 9.92 -15.48 -2.92
C TYR A 86 10.64 -14.18 -3.28
N SER A 87 10.50 -13.76 -4.54
CA SER A 87 11.03 -12.50 -5.05
C SER A 87 9.92 -11.52 -5.38
N LEU A 88 10.08 -10.25 -5.00
CA LEU A 88 9.21 -9.15 -5.37
C LEU A 88 9.65 -8.42 -6.66
N TYR A 89 10.68 -8.91 -7.34
CA TYR A 89 11.23 -8.29 -8.54
C TYR A 89 10.18 -7.99 -9.62
N TYR A 90 9.27 -8.94 -9.88
CA TYR A 90 8.24 -8.74 -10.90
C TYR A 90 7.18 -7.72 -10.48
N ILE A 91 6.90 -7.61 -9.18
CA ILE A 91 6.03 -6.55 -8.64
C ILE A 91 6.71 -5.19 -8.81
N GLU A 92 8.00 -5.08 -8.51
CA GLU A 92 8.77 -3.84 -8.72
C GLU A 92 8.70 -3.41 -10.18
N LYS A 93 9.01 -4.31 -11.12
CA LYS A 93 8.99 -4.02 -12.57
C LYS A 93 7.61 -3.66 -13.08
N MET A 94 6.58 -4.34 -12.65
CA MET A 94 5.20 -4.00 -13.00
C MET A 94 4.82 -2.61 -12.51
N LEU A 95 5.12 -2.28 -11.26
CA LEU A 95 4.84 -0.97 -10.69
C LEU A 95 5.64 0.14 -11.39
N GLU A 96 6.92 -0.10 -11.68
CA GLU A 96 7.73 0.84 -12.47
C GLU A 96 7.04 1.18 -13.80
N GLN A 97 6.61 0.16 -14.56
CA GLN A 97 5.94 0.36 -15.85
C GLN A 97 4.62 1.13 -15.70
N LEU A 98 3.81 0.80 -14.69
CA LEU A 98 2.56 1.50 -14.42
C LEU A 98 2.82 2.97 -14.05
N LEU A 99 3.77 3.23 -13.17
CA LEU A 99 4.09 4.60 -12.74
C LEU A 99 4.72 5.43 -13.87
N ILE A 100 5.60 4.84 -14.68
CA ILE A 100 6.18 5.50 -15.87
C ILE A 100 5.08 5.88 -16.86
N LYS A 101 4.10 5.01 -17.10
CA LYS A 101 2.96 5.28 -18.01
C LYS A 101 2.14 6.51 -17.62
N LYS A 102 2.18 6.90 -16.36
CA LYS A 102 1.51 8.10 -15.81
C LYS A 102 2.49 9.24 -15.48
N ASP A 103 3.76 9.15 -15.90
CA ASP A 103 4.84 10.10 -15.57
C ASP A 103 5.04 10.31 -14.05
N LYS A 104 4.85 9.25 -13.26
CA LYS A 104 4.89 9.26 -11.78
C LYS A 104 5.94 8.32 -11.19
N PHE A 105 7.10 8.19 -11.83
CA PHE A 105 8.15 7.23 -11.46
C PHE A 105 8.77 7.48 -10.09
N SER A 106 9.06 8.74 -9.76
CA SER A 106 9.78 9.14 -8.54
C SER A 106 8.92 9.99 -7.61
N PHE A 107 9.37 10.16 -6.37
CA PHE A 107 8.65 10.97 -5.39
C PHE A 107 8.53 12.44 -5.77
N ASN A 108 9.41 12.98 -6.63
CA ASN A 108 9.29 14.34 -7.15
C ASN A 108 7.92 14.60 -7.83
N SER A 109 7.35 13.58 -8.49
CA SER A 109 6.02 13.67 -9.12
C SER A 109 4.87 13.85 -8.13
N PHE A 110 5.13 13.64 -6.84
CA PHE A 110 4.16 13.76 -5.74
C PHE A 110 4.51 14.86 -4.76
N LYS A 111 5.49 15.71 -5.11
CA LYS A 111 5.92 16.82 -4.27
C LYS A 111 4.92 17.97 -4.32
N ASP A 112 4.64 18.56 -3.16
CA ASP A 112 3.84 19.77 -3.02
C ASP A 112 4.57 20.72 -2.07
N LYS A 113 5.15 21.77 -2.63
CA LYS A 113 6.03 22.70 -1.92
C LYS A 113 7.22 21.96 -1.28
N GLN A 114 7.21 21.80 0.05
CA GLN A 114 8.28 21.12 0.81
C GLN A 114 7.86 19.75 1.35
N ASP A 115 6.63 19.29 1.08
CA ASP A 115 6.10 18.00 1.54
C ASP A 115 5.74 17.08 0.35
N TYR A 116 5.47 15.83 0.62
CA TYR A 116 5.09 14.83 -0.37
C TYR A 116 3.67 14.32 -0.12
N LYS A 117 2.87 14.31 -1.19
CA LYS A 117 1.48 13.81 -1.17
C LYS A 117 1.39 12.28 -1.06
N LEU A 118 2.48 11.58 -1.37
CA LEU A 118 2.59 10.13 -1.23
C LEU A 118 3.64 9.80 -0.19
N LYS A 119 3.26 9.01 0.85
CA LYS A 119 4.19 8.48 1.84
C LYS A 119 4.04 6.96 1.96
N ILE A 120 5.15 6.26 2.12
CA ILE A 120 5.20 4.81 2.23
C ILE A 120 5.98 4.45 3.48
N LEU A 121 5.36 3.64 4.36
CA LEU A 121 6.02 3.19 5.58
C LEU A 121 6.71 1.83 5.36
N ALA A 122 7.97 1.74 5.72
CA ALA A 122 8.75 0.52 5.86
C ALA A 122 9.39 0.43 7.25
N THR A 123 10.08 -0.65 7.53
CA THR A 123 10.81 -0.87 8.80
C THR A 123 12.29 -1.05 8.55
N ASN A 124 13.14 -0.27 9.20
CA ASN A 124 14.55 -0.59 9.35
C ASN A 124 14.69 -1.64 10.45
N ILE A 125 14.88 -2.90 10.07
CA ILE A 125 14.99 -4.02 11.02
C ILE A 125 16.37 -4.10 11.69
N SER A 126 17.39 -3.44 11.14
CA SER A 126 18.72 -3.36 11.76
C SER A 126 18.71 -2.46 12.99
N LYS A 127 17.88 -1.41 12.99
CA LYS A 127 17.79 -0.41 14.04
C LYS A 127 16.46 -0.45 14.81
N ASN A 128 15.50 -1.26 14.34
CA ASN A 128 14.15 -1.37 14.88
C ASN A 128 13.41 0.00 14.91
N ILE A 129 13.46 0.74 13.80
CA ILE A 129 12.81 2.04 13.64
C ILE A 129 11.96 2.09 12.37
N PRO A 130 10.90 2.93 12.32
CA PRO A 130 10.14 3.17 11.11
C PRO A 130 10.99 3.95 10.09
N ILE A 131 10.75 3.68 8.80
CA ILE A 131 11.22 4.45 7.67
C ILE A 131 10.02 4.96 6.91
N VAL A 132 9.89 6.26 6.79
CA VAL A 132 8.88 6.92 5.97
C VAL A 132 9.53 7.38 4.67
N PHE A 133 9.17 6.77 3.56
CA PHE A 133 9.58 7.25 2.24
C PHE A 133 8.64 8.37 1.76
N PRO A 134 9.20 9.46 1.18
CA PRO A 134 10.63 9.71 0.96
C PRO A 134 11.34 10.39 2.14
N ASP A 135 10.65 10.81 3.20
CA ASP A 135 11.17 11.71 4.25
C ASP A 135 12.46 11.19 4.89
N SER A 136 12.51 9.88 5.17
CA SER A 136 13.67 9.26 5.85
C SER A 136 14.90 9.10 4.96
N LEU A 137 14.81 9.33 3.65
CA LEU A 137 15.95 9.14 2.72
C LEU A 137 17.12 10.10 3.00
N ILE A 138 16.85 11.25 3.60
CA ILE A 138 17.87 12.20 4.02
C ILE A 138 18.89 11.57 4.99
N TYR A 139 18.43 10.67 5.86
CA TYR A 139 19.31 9.96 6.82
C TYR A 139 20.19 8.89 6.16
N TYR A 140 19.94 8.59 4.88
CA TYR A 140 20.72 7.66 4.06
C TYR A 140 21.56 8.39 3.01
N ASN A 141 21.64 9.72 3.04
CA ASN A 141 22.27 10.56 2.03
C ASN A 141 21.75 10.29 0.61
N MET A 142 20.45 10.03 0.49
CA MET A 142 19.77 9.77 -0.77
C MET A 142 18.81 10.91 -1.12
N SER A 143 18.69 11.19 -2.42
CA SER A 143 17.72 12.17 -2.89
C SER A 143 16.30 11.68 -2.63
N GLN A 144 15.50 12.49 -1.94
CA GLN A 144 14.08 12.27 -1.74
C GLN A 144 13.32 12.35 -3.07
N ASP A 145 13.63 13.35 -3.88
CA ASP A 145 12.92 13.64 -5.13
C ASP A 145 13.09 12.51 -6.18
N PHE A 146 14.31 12.01 -6.34
CA PHE A 146 14.62 11.05 -7.41
C PHE A 146 14.52 9.58 -7.00
N PHE A 147 14.12 9.30 -5.77
CA PHE A 147 13.95 7.91 -5.35
C PHE A 147 12.73 7.27 -6.00
N SER A 148 12.90 6.03 -6.49
CA SER A 148 11.82 5.27 -7.14
C SER A 148 10.71 4.92 -6.15
N VAL A 149 9.48 5.25 -6.52
CA VAL A 149 8.28 4.88 -5.76
C VAL A 149 8.09 3.36 -5.74
N ALA A 150 8.27 2.68 -6.88
CA ALA A 150 8.16 1.22 -6.96
C ALA A 150 9.15 0.53 -6.01
N LYS A 151 10.38 1.04 -5.92
CA LYS A 151 11.40 0.54 -5.00
C LYS A 151 11.00 0.73 -3.53
N ALA A 152 10.43 1.87 -3.17
CA ALA A 152 9.91 2.12 -1.81
C ALA A 152 8.76 1.16 -1.47
N VAL A 153 7.84 0.93 -2.41
CA VAL A 153 6.74 -0.03 -2.27
C VAL A 153 7.26 -1.45 -2.01
N VAL A 154 8.25 -1.88 -2.78
CA VAL A 154 8.85 -3.22 -2.60
C VAL A 154 9.54 -3.34 -1.24
N MET A 155 10.31 -2.33 -0.83
CA MET A 155 10.90 -2.30 0.52
C MET A 155 9.84 -2.43 1.61
N SER A 156 8.72 -1.68 1.49
CA SER A 156 7.57 -1.71 2.39
C SER A 156 6.83 -3.06 2.39
N SER A 157 6.96 -3.86 1.32
CA SER A 157 6.25 -5.13 1.14
C SER A 157 7.11 -6.36 1.42
N THR A 158 8.35 -6.17 1.84
CA THR A 158 9.32 -7.25 2.08
C THR A 158 9.08 -7.89 3.46
N PHE A 159 8.00 -8.68 3.60
CA PHE A 159 7.68 -9.37 4.85
C PHE A 159 8.71 -10.48 5.12
N PRO A 160 9.41 -10.46 6.29
CA PRO A 160 10.46 -11.40 6.63
C PRO A 160 9.99 -12.86 6.55
N ILE A 161 10.92 -13.78 6.28
CA ILE A 161 10.70 -15.22 6.03
C ILE A 161 10.21 -15.48 4.59
N PHE A 162 9.21 -14.70 4.10
CA PHE A 162 8.70 -14.86 2.74
C PHE A 162 9.58 -14.16 1.72
N PHE A 163 10.09 -12.97 2.06
CA PHE A 163 10.92 -12.17 1.17
C PHE A 163 12.25 -11.81 1.86
N LYS A 164 13.30 -11.72 1.05
CA LYS A 164 14.60 -11.25 1.52
C LYS A 164 14.53 -9.77 1.84
N PRO A 165 14.94 -9.32 3.05
CA PRO A 165 15.00 -7.91 3.39
C PRO A 165 15.84 -7.12 2.38
N TYR A 166 15.41 -5.91 2.06
CA TYR A 166 16.11 -5.04 1.13
C TYR A 166 17.30 -4.37 1.82
N LYS A 167 18.47 -4.38 1.19
CA LYS A 167 19.65 -3.69 1.75
C LYS A 167 19.67 -2.24 1.29
N LEU A 168 19.62 -1.30 2.25
CA LEU A 168 19.75 0.14 2.02
C LEU A 168 20.99 0.63 2.79
N ASN A 169 22.08 0.95 2.07
CA ASN A 169 23.39 1.15 2.65
C ASN A 169 23.80 -0.05 3.54
N ASN A 170 24.01 0.18 4.85
CA ASN A 170 24.38 -0.86 5.82
C ASN A 170 23.17 -1.45 6.57
N ASP A 171 21.97 -0.92 6.34
CA ASP A 171 20.76 -1.34 7.03
C ASP A 171 19.92 -2.33 6.20
N TYR A 172 19.15 -3.17 6.87
CA TYR A 172 18.16 -4.03 6.27
C TYR A 172 16.76 -3.45 6.46
N ILE A 173 16.05 -3.33 5.35
CA ILE A 173 14.69 -2.76 5.29
C ILE A 173 13.72 -3.88 4.99
N ALA A 174 12.59 -3.88 5.71
CA ALA A 174 11.55 -4.89 5.59
C ALA A 174 10.16 -4.24 5.66
N ASP A 175 9.11 -5.08 5.66
CA ASP A 175 7.72 -4.68 5.69
C ASP A 175 7.41 -3.70 6.84
N GLY A 176 6.74 -2.62 6.51
CA GLY A 176 6.37 -1.59 7.48
C GLY A 176 5.43 -2.09 8.57
N GLY A 177 4.63 -3.11 8.27
CA GLY A 177 3.70 -3.73 9.21
C GLY A 177 4.35 -4.42 10.40
N ILE A 178 5.68 -4.54 10.43
CA ILE A 178 6.44 -5.02 11.60
C ILE A 178 6.32 -4.01 12.75
N ILE A 179 6.41 -2.71 12.45
CA ILE A 179 6.30 -1.64 13.46
C ILE A 179 4.89 -1.07 13.49
N ASP A 180 4.35 -0.68 12.34
CA ASP A 180 3.02 -0.09 12.24
C ASP A 180 2.32 -0.52 10.96
N ASN A 181 1.25 -1.28 11.09
CA ASN A 181 0.49 -1.77 9.94
C ASN A 181 -0.59 -0.80 9.47
N PHE A 182 -0.80 0.33 10.16
CA PHE A 182 -1.77 1.36 9.79
C PHE A 182 -1.26 2.75 10.21
N PRO A 183 -0.43 3.42 9.38
CA PRO A 183 0.31 4.62 9.76
C PRO A 183 -0.55 5.89 9.66
N TYR A 184 -1.62 5.97 10.43
CA TYR A 184 -2.56 7.09 10.39
C TYR A 184 -1.94 8.44 10.79
N ASN A 185 -0.81 8.43 11.48
CA ASN A 185 -0.08 9.62 11.94
C ASN A 185 1.08 10.02 11.03
N ILE A 186 1.18 9.43 9.83
CA ILE A 186 2.30 9.66 8.89
C ILE A 186 2.28 11.07 8.27
N PHE A 187 1.12 11.72 8.24
CA PHE A 187 0.94 13.11 7.83
C PHE A 187 0.56 13.98 9.02
N SER A 188 0.86 15.27 8.92
CA SER A 188 0.22 16.30 9.75
C SER A 188 -1.08 16.72 9.07
N TYR A 189 -2.20 16.64 9.79
CA TYR A 189 -3.52 16.95 9.26
C TYR A 189 -4.01 18.30 9.74
N SER A 190 -4.62 19.09 8.86
CA SER A 190 -5.36 20.27 9.26
C SER A 190 -6.68 19.89 9.93
N LYS A 191 -7.24 20.79 10.76
CA LYS A 191 -8.48 20.52 11.51
C LYS A 191 -9.68 20.13 10.64
N ASN A 192 -9.73 20.66 9.41
CA ASN A 192 -10.84 20.45 8.46
C ASN A 192 -10.51 19.44 7.35
N GLU A 193 -9.36 18.77 7.44
CA GLU A 193 -8.95 17.78 6.45
C GLU A 193 -9.72 16.47 6.67
N LEU A 194 -10.43 16.00 5.64
CA LEU A 194 -11.07 14.70 5.67
C LEU A 194 -9.98 13.61 5.49
N VAL A 195 -9.82 12.79 6.51
CA VAL A 195 -8.91 11.64 6.47
C VAL A 195 -9.75 10.36 6.49
N ILE A 196 -9.54 9.51 5.49
CA ILE A 196 -10.20 8.21 5.38
C ILE A 196 -9.14 7.12 5.51
N GLY A 197 -9.27 6.32 6.57
CA GLY A 197 -8.44 5.15 6.80
C GLY A 197 -9.15 3.87 6.36
N PHE A 198 -8.46 3.03 5.60
CA PHE A 198 -9.00 1.75 5.11
C PHE A 198 -8.39 0.60 5.89
N LEU A 199 -9.22 -0.13 6.63
CA LEU A 199 -8.81 -1.32 7.39
C LEU A 199 -9.35 -2.59 6.75
N LEU A 200 -8.50 -3.61 6.68
CA LEU A 200 -8.79 -4.96 6.16
C LEU A 200 -9.15 -5.95 7.29
N THR A 201 -9.57 -5.43 8.42
CA THR A 201 -9.89 -6.20 9.61
C THR A 201 -11.05 -5.59 10.37
N ASN A 202 -11.93 -6.43 10.91
CA ASN A 202 -13.03 -5.99 11.77
C ASN A 202 -12.58 -5.71 13.23
N LYS A 203 -11.29 -5.80 13.53
CA LYS A 203 -10.79 -5.46 14.87
C LYS A 203 -10.84 -3.94 15.04
N LYS A 204 -11.61 -3.46 16.01
CA LYS A 204 -11.59 -2.05 16.42
C LYS A 204 -10.19 -1.71 16.94
N ASN A 205 -9.50 -0.84 16.24
CA ASN A 205 -8.23 -0.29 16.70
C ASN A 205 -8.56 0.83 17.69
N LYS A 206 -8.31 0.62 18.97
CA LYS A 206 -8.80 1.49 20.06
C LYS A 206 -8.14 2.88 20.10
N ASN A 207 -7.05 3.07 19.37
CA ASN A 207 -6.19 4.26 19.48
C ASN A 207 -6.24 5.19 18.25
N ILE A 208 -7.20 4.99 17.32
CA ILE A 208 -7.32 5.85 16.15
C ILE A 208 -8.07 7.13 16.55
N PRO A 209 -7.54 8.33 16.21
CA PRO A 209 -8.20 9.60 16.48
C PRO A 209 -9.59 9.68 15.85
N GLN A 210 -10.55 10.31 16.54
CA GLN A 210 -11.95 10.40 16.09
C GLN A 210 -12.15 11.20 14.79
N ASN A 211 -11.22 12.09 14.48
CA ASN A 211 -11.25 12.88 13.24
C ASN A 211 -10.90 12.06 11.99
N ILE A 212 -10.41 10.83 12.15
CA ILE A 212 -10.15 9.92 11.03
C ILE A 212 -11.38 9.03 10.83
N LYS A 213 -11.99 9.08 9.66
CA LYS A 213 -13.10 8.20 9.26
C LYS A 213 -12.54 6.85 8.85
N ILE A 214 -12.91 5.80 9.56
CA ILE A 214 -12.41 4.44 9.29
C ILE A 214 -13.41 3.65 8.50
N ILE A 215 -13.04 3.26 7.29
CA ILE A 215 -13.78 2.31 6.47
C ILE A 215 -13.22 0.91 6.72
N ASN A 216 -14.02 0.06 7.35
CA ASN A 216 -13.69 -1.34 7.59
C ASN A 216 -14.18 -2.19 6.42
N LEU A 217 -13.26 -2.83 5.73
CA LEU A 217 -13.55 -3.69 4.59
C LEU A 217 -13.58 -5.15 5.03
N ASN A 218 -14.69 -5.82 4.75
CA ASN A 218 -14.85 -7.24 5.09
C ASN A 218 -14.00 -8.12 4.16
N THR A 219 -12.92 -8.65 4.69
CA THR A 219 -12.01 -9.57 3.97
C THR A 219 -12.05 -10.99 4.54
N LYS A 220 -13.18 -11.37 5.16
CA LYS A 220 -13.36 -12.69 5.74
C LYS A 220 -13.19 -13.79 4.69
N GLY A 221 -12.45 -14.84 5.05
CA GLY A 221 -12.16 -15.96 4.14
C GLY A 221 -10.89 -15.80 3.32
N ILE A 222 -10.35 -14.60 3.16
CA ILE A 222 -9.09 -14.37 2.45
C ILE A 222 -7.91 -14.50 3.40
N LYS A 223 -6.99 -15.43 3.12
CA LYS A 223 -5.76 -15.60 3.90
C LYS A 223 -4.69 -14.61 3.46
N LEU A 224 -4.01 -14.01 4.42
CA LEU A 224 -3.02 -12.94 4.20
C LEU A 224 -1.89 -13.35 3.24
N LEU A 225 -1.39 -14.58 3.39
CA LEU A 225 -0.19 -15.09 2.72
C LEU A 225 -0.50 -16.22 1.72
N ASN A 226 -1.75 -16.41 1.37
CA ASN A 226 -2.11 -17.34 0.31
C ASN A 226 -2.15 -16.58 -1.02
N PHE A 227 -1.07 -16.67 -1.80
CA PHE A 227 -0.96 -15.99 -3.10
C PHE A 227 -1.83 -16.61 -4.20
N LYS A 228 -2.65 -17.61 -3.86
CA LYS A 228 -3.63 -18.23 -4.74
C LYS A 228 -5.03 -17.77 -4.35
N ILE A 229 -5.58 -16.88 -5.14
CA ILE A 229 -6.96 -16.42 -5.00
C ILE A 229 -7.71 -16.66 -6.32
N LYS A 230 -8.86 -17.32 -6.26
CA LYS A 230 -9.71 -17.54 -7.42
C LYS A 230 -10.30 -16.21 -7.90
N LYS A 231 -10.51 -16.06 -9.20
CA LYS A 231 -11.08 -14.83 -9.78
C LYS A 231 -12.45 -14.49 -9.17
N GLU A 232 -13.30 -15.50 -8.93
CA GLU A 232 -14.60 -15.31 -8.29
C GLU A 232 -14.47 -14.73 -6.88
N ASP A 233 -13.48 -15.17 -6.10
CA ASP A 233 -13.23 -14.65 -4.75
C ASP A 233 -12.67 -13.21 -4.81
N GLN A 234 -11.87 -12.88 -5.84
CA GLN A 234 -11.41 -11.51 -6.08
C GLN A 234 -12.60 -10.58 -6.37
N PHE A 235 -13.52 -10.98 -7.26
CA PHE A 235 -14.70 -10.17 -7.59
C PHE A 235 -15.60 -9.97 -6.37
N LYS A 236 -15.90 -11.03 -5.61
CA LYS A 236 -16.68 -10.93 -4.37
C LYS A 236 -16.03 -10.00 -3.34
N LEU A 237 -14.70 -10.06 -3.23
CA LEU A 237 -13.95 -9.20 -2.32
C LEU A 237 -14.08 -7.73 -2.70
N ILE A 238 -13.96 -7.40 -4.00
CA ILE A 238 -14.09 -6.05 -4.53
C ILE A 238 -15.53 -5.54 -4.37
N GLU A 239 -16.53 -6.36 -4.72
CA GLU A 239 -17.95 -6.02 -4.59
C GLU A 239 -18.35 -5.75 -3.13
N ASN A 240 -17.97 -6.64 -2.22
CA ASN A 240 -18.21 -6.45 -0.79
C ASN A 240 -17.57 -5.16 -0.26
N ALA A 241 -16.34 -4.88 -0.68
CA ALA A 241 -15.65 -3.66 -0.27
C ALA A 241 -16.31 -2.39 -0.81
N TYR A 242 -16.83 -2.43 -2.05
CA TYR A 242 -17.63 -1.34 -2.62
C TYR A 242 -18.89 -1.09 -1.77
N LEU A 243 -19.66 -2.14 -1.46
CA LEU A 243 -20.89 -2.03 -0.66
C LEU A 243 -20.60 -1.57 0.78
N ASP A 244 -19.55 -2.13 1.41
CA ASP A 244 -19.11 -1.72 2.75
C ASP A 244 -18.76 -0.23 2.79
N THR A 245 -18.07 0.26 1.76
CA THR A 245 -17.67 1.67 1.66
C THR A 245 -18.89 2.57 1.52
N LYS A 246 -19.79 2.28 0.57
CA LYS A 246 -21.04 3.07 0.39
C LYS A 246 -21.87 3.13 1.66
N ARG A 247 -22.03 2.01 2.37
CA ARG A 247 -22.76 1.94 3.65
C ARG A 247 -22.10 2.84 4.69
N GLN A 248 -20.77 2.73 4.89
CA GLN A 248 -20.08 3.49 5.92
C GLN A 248 -19.96 4.98 5.59
N LEU A 249 -19.91 5.38 4.32
CA LEU A 249 -19.97 6.79 3.94
C LEU A 249 -21.33 7.42 4.36
N ARG A 250 -22.45 6.68 4.23
CA ARG A 250 -23.76 7.12 4.75
C ARG A 250 -23.76 7.24 6.27
N GLU A 251 -23.20 6.25 6.98
CA GLU A 251 -23.06 6.27 8.45
C GLU A 251 -22.25 7.50 8.95
N PHE A 252 -21.32 7.98 8.13
CA PHE A 252 -20.53 9.19 8.42
C PHE A 252 -21.22 10.50 7.99
N ASN A 253 -22.40 10.45 7.37
CA ASN A 253 -23.09 11.57 6.73
C ASN A 253 -22.21 12.28 5.67
N LEU A 254 -21.46 11.51 4.87
CA LEU A 254 -20.62 12.02 3.79
C LEU A 254 -21.30 11.91 2.42
N ILE A 255 -22.36 11.09 2.33
CA ILE A 255 -23.25 10.92 1.17
C ILE A 255 -24.68 10.68 1.63
#